data_81059d19329ea54bb7ad5cb15ebdf20e
#
_entry.id   81059d19329ea54bb7ad5cb15ebdf20e
#
_cell.length_a   1.000
_cell.length_b   1.000
_cell.length_c   1.000
_cell.angle_alpha   90.00
_cell.angle_beta   90.00
_cell.angle_gamma   90.00
#
_symmetry.space_group_name_H-M   'P 1'
#
loop_
_entity.id
_entity.type
_entity.pdbx_description
1 polymer ?
#
loop_
_entity_poly.entity_id
_entity_poly.type
_entity_poly.pdbx_seq_one_letter_code
_entity_poly.pdbx_strand_id
1 'polypeptide(L)'
;MTRIFFDMDGVLAEYRQVPEEEYKREGYFADLAPQAEALNALADLAEDPRFEVHTLSAVYAENPTAKAEKLAWLQRNLPKEALANLTSLFCFCGESKADAVPGGIRPTDILVDDYNGNLRDWQERGVAIKLLNGINDRHGSWQGLRAGGTGKDIAETIRRAAG
;
A
#
# COMPACT_ATOMS: atom_id res chain seq x y z
N MET A 1 5.65 -10.98 -15.45
CA MET A 1 5.88 -9.81 -14.59
C MET A 1 4.91 -9.88 -13.43
N THR A 2 5.38 -9.90 -12.19
CA THR A 2 4.57 -9.94 -10.96
C THR A 2 4.11 -8.52 -10.62
N ARG A 3 2.82 -8.34 -10.35
CA ARG A 3 2.29 -7.05 -9.90
C ARG A 3 2.38 -6.95 -8.38
N ILE A 4 2.81 -5.79 -7.88
CA ILE A 4 2.90 -5.49 -6.46
C ILE A 4 2.03 -4.26 -6.17
N PHE A 5 1.16 -4.36 -5.18
CA PHE A 5 0.25 -3.29 -4.78
C PHE A 5 0.58 -2.86 -3.35
N PHE A 6 0.96 -1.61 -3.19
CA PHE A 6 1.21 -1.01 -1.88
C PHE A 6 0.00 -0.21 -1.42
N ASP A 7 -0.47 -0.46 -0.22
CA ASP A 7 -1.37 0.49 0.46
C ASP A 7 -0.61 1.78 0.79
N MET A 8 -1.33 2.85 1.09
CA MET A 8 -0.73 4.13 1.49
C MET A 8 -0.78 4.34 2.99
N ASP A 9 -1.97 4.38 3.58
CA ASP A 9 -2.15 4.71 5.00
C ASP A 9 -1.66 3.56 5.90
N GLY A 10 -0.65 3.82 6.72
CA GLY A 10 -0.01 2.80 7.55
C GLY A 10 1.06 1.98 6.84
N VAL A 11 1.32 2.22 5.55
CA VAL A 11 2.35 1.55 4.74
C VAL A 11 3.35 2.56 4.19
N LEU A 12 2.96 3.39 3.25
CA LEU A 12 3.83 4.45 2.67
C LEU A 12 3.77 5.74 3.48
N ALA A 13 2.61 6.09 4.00
CA ALA A 13 2.35 7.23 4.88
C ALA A 13 2.02 6.74 6.29
N GLU A 14 2.29 7.59 7.28
CA GLU A 14 1.91 7.30 8.65
C GLU A 14 0.41 7.03 8.80
N TYR A 15 0.06 6.13 9.73
CA TYR A 15 -1.31 5.94 10.17
C TYR A 15 -1.56 6.73 11.45
N ARG A 16 -2.53 7.63 11.43
CA ARG A 16 -2.97 8.38 12.60
C ARG A 16 -4.24 7.76 13.17
N GLN A 17 -4.24 7.46 14.45
CA GLN A 17 -5.43 7.00 15.16
C GLN A 17 -6.30 8.21 15.52
N VAL A 18 -7.12 8.63 14.57
CA VAL A 18 -8.02 9.77 14.70
C VAL A 18 -9.49 9.32 14.50
N PRO A 19 -10.49 10.11 14.92
CA PRO A 19 -11.87 9.83 14.62
C PRO A 19 -12.12 9.72 13.11
N GLU A 20 -13.08 8.90 12.71
CA GLU A 20 -13.41 8.64 11.30
C GLU A 20 -13.68 9.93 10.50
N GLU A 21 -14.29 10.92 11.13
CA GLU A 21 -14.60 12.22 10.51
C GLU A 21 -13.36 12.97 10.02
N GLU A 22 -12.20 12.75 10.65
CA GLU A 22 -10.93 13.36 10.20
C GLU A 22 -10.50 12.84 8.84
N TYR A 23 -10.70 11.55 8.55
CA TYR A 23 -10.38 10.98 7.23
C TYR A 23 -11.26 11.52 6.11
N LYS A 24 -12.44 12.04 6.46
CA LYS A 24 -13.40 12.64 5.52
C LYS A 24 -13.12 14.12 5.28
N ARG A 25 -12.23 14.73 6.08
CA ARG A 25 -11.87 16.14 5.99
C ARG A 25 -10.93 16.40 4.83
N GLU A 26 -11.24 17.41 4.02
CA GLU A 26 -10.32 17.93 3.01
C GLU A 26 -8.98 18.37 3.64
N GLY A 27 -7.87 18.06 2.97
CA GLY A 27 -6.52 18.36 3.43
C GLY A 27 -5.90 17.30 4.36
N TYR A 28 -6.69 16.31 4.83
CA TYR A 28 -6.18 15.31 5.77
C TYR A 28 -4.97 14.54 5.24
N PHE A 29 -5.00 14.13 3.97
CA PHE A 29 -3.94 13.32 3.37
C PHE A 29 -2.79 14.15 2.80
N ALA A 30 -2.86 15.48 2.88
CA ALA A 30 -1.88 16.35 2.24
C ALA A 30 -0.52 16.35 2.92
N ASP A 31 -0.45 16.18 4.23
CA ASP A 31 0.76 16.40 5.05
C ASP A 31 1.14 15.23 5.98
N LEU A 32 0.67 14.03 5.69
CA LEU A 32 1.04 12.84 6.43
C LEU A 32 2.56 12.58 6.34
N ALA A 33 3.17 12.17 7.44
CA ALA A 33 4.59 11.85 7.45
C ALA A 33 4.89 10.61 6.60
N PRO A 34 5.98 10.59 5.83
CA PRO A 34 6.37 9.44 5.03
C PRO A 34 6.95 8.32 5.92
N GLN A 35 6.64 7.07 5.55
CA GLN A 35 7.29 5.87 6.06
C GLN A 35 8.50 5.57 5.15
N ALA A 36 9.66 6.14 5.50
CA ALA A 36 10.84 6.17 4.63
C ALA A 36 11.27 4.79 4.13
N GLU A 37 11.24 3.76 5.00
CA GLU A 37 11.70 2.42 4.64
C GLU A 37 10.74 1.74 3.63
N ALA A 38 9.45 1.91 3.78
CA ALA A 38 8.49 1.38 2.81
C ALA A 38 8.56 2.11 1.46
N LEU A 39 8.78 3.42 1.48
CA LEU A 39 9.00 4.21 0.25
C LEU A 39 10.29 3.80 -0.47
N ASN A 40 11.37 3.55 0.27
CA ASN A 40 12.63 3.04 -0.28
C ASN A 40 12.44 1.66 -0.93
N ALA A 41 11.69 0.77 -0.27
CA ALA A 41 11.37 -0.55 -0.82
C ALA A 41 10.53 -0.45 -2.10
N LEU A 42 9.53 0.41 -2.13
CA LEU A 42 8.70 0.65 -3.32
C LEU A 42 9.58 1.17 -4.47
N ALA A 43 10.43 2.16 -4.22
CA ALA A 43 11.28 2.74 -5.25
C ALA A 43 12.26 1.70 -5.85
N ASP A 44 12.89 0.90 -4.99
CA ASP A 44 13.80 -0.19 -5.41
C ASP A 44 13.06 -1.25 -6.27
N LEU A 45 11.84 -1.61 -5.89
CA LEU A 45 11.05 -2.57 -6.65
C LEU A 45 10.51 -2.00 -7.97
N ALA A 46 10.21 -0.70 -8.02
CA ALA A 46 9.75 -0.03 -9.24
C ALA A 46 10.83 0.06 -10.33
N GLU A 47 12.11 -0.02 -9.97
CA GLU A 47 13.23 -0.08 -10.90
C GLU A 47 13.59 -1.51 -11.34
N ASP A 48 13.03 -2.53 -10.69
CA ASP A 48 13.29 -3.94 -10.99
C ASP A 48 12.35 -4.42 -12.12
N PRO A 49 12.88 -4.78 -13.31
CA PRO A 49 12.05 -5.12 -14.47
C PRO A 49 11.21 -6.40 -14.30
N ARG A 50 11.38 -7.14 -13.22
CA ARG A 50 10.55 -8.31 -12.89
C ARG A 50 9.18 -7.92 -12.36
N PHE A 51 9.02 -6.67 -11.90
CA PHE A 51 7.84 -6.19 -11.21
C PHE A 51 7.12 -5.07 -11.95
N GLU A 52 5.83 -5.02 -11.74
CA GLU A 52 4.95 -3.91 -12.07
C GLU A 52 4.37 -3.39 -10.75
N VAL A 53 4.75 -2.17 -10.37
CA VAL A 53 4.43 -1.62 -9.04
C VAL A 53 3.26 -0.67 -9.11
N HIS A 54 2.33 -0.84 -8.17
CA HIS A 54 1.13 -0.03 -8.02
C HIS A 54 0.98 0.46 -6.59
N THR A 55 0.30 1.58 -6.41
CA THR A 55 -0.37 1.87 -5.14
C THR A 55 -1.85 1.53 -5.25
N LEU A 56 -2.44 1.04 -4.17
CA LEU A 56 -3.86 0.71 -4.09
C LEU A 56 -4.40 1.15 -2.73
N SER A 57 -5.05 2.31 -2.72
CA SER A 57 -5.48 2.99 -1.50
C SER A 57 -6.99 3.17 -1.44
N ALA A 58 -7.55 2.94 -0.26
CA ALA A 58 -8.95 3.23 0.00
C ALA A 58 -9.17 4.71 0.35
N VAL A 59 -10.27 5.27 -0.12
CA VAL A 59 -10.70 6.63 0.18
C VAL A 59 -12.16 6.64 0.60
N TYR A 60 -12.54 7.60 1.44
CA TYR A 60 -13.95 7.84 1.74
C TYR A 60 -14.61 8.59 0.58
N ALA A 61 -15.81 8.15 0.19
CA ALA A 61 -16.58 8.81 -0.86
C ALA A 61 -16.93 10.26 -0.50
N GLU A 62 -17.06 10.55 0.81
CA GLU A 62 -17.34 11.86 1.37
C GLU A 62 -16.15 12.83 1.32
N ASN A 63 -14.95 12.36 1.03
CA ASN A 63 -13.77 13.22 0.88
C ASN A 63 -13.40 13.37 -0.61
N PRO A 64 -13.88 14.42 -1.29
CA PRO A 64 -13.69 14.59 -2.72
C PRO A 64 -12.25 14.92 -3.12
N THR A 65 -11.42 15.36 -2.18
CA THR A 65 -10.02 15.76 -2.44
C THR A 65 -9.00 14.66 -2.12
N ALA A 66 -9.41 13.57 -1.47
CA ALA A 66 -8.51 12.52 -0.98
C ALA A 66 -7.62 11.91 -2.07
N LYS A 67 -8.18 11.59 -3.24
CA LYS A 67 -7.41 11.02 -4.35
C LYS A 67 -6.33 11.98 -4.84
N ALA A 68 -6.68 13.24 -5.08
CA ALA A 68 -5.74 14.27 -5.52
C ALA A 68 -4.65 14.54 -4.49
N GLU A 69 -5.01 14.58 -3.21
CA GLU A 69 -4.06 14.76 -2.10
C GLU A 69 -3.06 13.60 -2.02
N LYS A 70 -3.53 12.35 -2.14
CA LYS A 70 -2.68 11.16 -2.14
C LYS A 70 -1.74 11.11 -3.33
N LEU A 71 -2.21 11.48 -4.52
CA LEU A 71 -1.36 11.57 -5.71
C LEU A 71 -0.28 12.66 -5.56
N ALA A 72 -0.66 13.85 -5.07
CA ALA A 72 0.29 14.92 -4.81
C ALA A 72 1.31 14.54 -3.72
N TRP A 73 0.88 13.80 -2.71
CA TRP A 73 1.74 13.27 -1.66
C TRP A 73 2.79 12.31 -2.22
N LEU A 74 2.40 11.37 -3.10
CA LEU A 74 3.33 10.45 -3.78
C LEU A 74 4.36 11.22 -4.61
N GLN A 75 3.92 12.25 -5.36
CA GLN A 75 4.81 13.09 -6.16
C GLN A 75 5.87 13.82 -5.33
N ARG A 76 5.56 14.19 -4.08
CA ARG A 76 6.51 14.84 -3.17
C ARG A 76 7.48 13.88 -2.49
N ASN A 77 7.07 12.63 -2.29
CA ASN A 77 7.78 11.68 -1.43
C ASN A 77 8.50 10.55 -2.18
N LEU A 78 8.29 10.40 -3.49
CA LEU A 78 8.95 9.40 -4.32
C LEU A 78 9.88 10.03 -5.35
N PRO A 79 10.99 9.35 -5.70
CA PRO A 79 11.85 9.74 -6.82
C PRO A 79 11.07 9.75 -8.15
N LYS A 80 11.47 10.60 -9.08
CA LYS A 80 10.84 10.69 -10.41
C LYS A 80 10.90 9.38 -11.19
N GLU A 81 11.97 8.65 -11.03
CA GLU A 81 12.22 7.36 -11.67
C GLU A 81 11.18 6.32 -11.20
N ALA A 82 10.93 6.25 -9.89
CA ALA A 82 9.90 5.38 -9.34
C ALA A 82 8.50 5.80 -9.78
N LEU A 83 8.20 7.10 -9.78
CA LEU A 83 6.91 7.64 -10.22
C LEU A 83 6.61 7.33 -11.69
N ALA A 84 7.62 7.33 -12.55
CA ALA A 84 7.46 7.00 -13.97
C ALA A 84 7.00 5.55 -14.20
N ASN A 85 7.30 4.65 -13.26
CA ASN A 85 6.96 3.22 -13.31
C ASN A 85 5.81 2.85 -12.37
N LEU A 86 5.14 3.82 -11.76
CA LEU A 86 4.11 3.62 -10.76
C LEU A 86 2.72 3.92 -11.32
N THR A 87 1.78 3.01 -11.09
CA THR A 87 0.36 3.25 -11.33
C THR A 87 -0.39 3.33 -10.01
N SER A 88 -1.21 4.37 -9.82
CA SER A 88 -1.99 4.56 -8.61
C SER A 88 -3.45 4.19 -8.82
N LEU A 89 -3.95 3.27 -8.01
CA LEU A 89 -5.33 2.77 -7.99
C LEU A 89 -6.01 3.17 -6.68
N PHE A 90 -7.32 3.32 -6.75
CA PHE A 90 -8.15 3.66 -5.60
C PHE A 90 -9.41 2.78 -5.56
N CYS A 91 -9.87 2.51 -4.35
CA CYS A 91 -11.20 1.97 -4.07
C CYS A 91 -11.88 2.83 -3.00
N PHE A 92 -13.16 2.62 -2.77
CA PHE A 92 -13.82 3.24 -1.62
C PHE A 92 -13.65 2.39 -0.36
N CYS A 93 -13.62 3.06 0.80
CA CYS A 93 -13.60 2.37 2.08
C CYS A 93 -14.76 1.38 2.19
N GLY A 94 -14.46 0.15 2.62
CA GLY A 94 -15.43 -0.95 2.68
C GLY A 94 -15.53 -1.82 1.42
N GLU A 95 -14.96 -1.40 0.31
CA GLU A 95 -14.85 -2.21 -0.89
C GLU A 95 -13.64 -3.16 -0.84
N SER A 96 -13.72 -4.29 -1.54
CA SER A 96 -12.60 -5.18 -1.74
C SER A 96 -11.52 -4.51 -2.60
N LYS A 97 -10.29 -4.46 -2.09
CA LYS A 97 -9.14 -3.98 -2.88
C LYS A 97 -8.89 -4.86 -4.10
N ALA A 98 -9.11 -6.16 -3.97
CA ALA A 98 -8.92 -7.10 -5.07
C ALA A 98 -9.89 -6.85 -6.24
N ASP A 99 -11.12 -6.45 -5.93
CA ASP A 99 -12.13 -6.14 -6.94
C ASP A 99 -11.89 -4.78 -7.63
N ALA A 100 -11.15 -3.89 -6.98
CA ALA A 100 -10.78 -2.59 -7.53
C ALA A 100 -9.66 -2.67 -8.60
N VAL A 101 -8.99 -3.81 -8.73
CA VAL A 101 -7.92 -3.99 -9.72
C VAL A 101 -8.52 -4.25 -11.09
N PRO A 102 -8.26 -3.41 -12.11
CA PRO A 102 -8.74 -3.63 -13.47
C PRO A 102 -8.33 -5.00 -14.00
N GLY A 103 -9.32 -5.79 -14.46
CA GLY A 103 -9.10 -7.15 -14.93
C GLY A 103 -8.92 -8.20 -13.83
N GLY A 104 -9.09 -7.81 -12.56
CA GLY A 104 -8.94 -8.68 -11.42
C GLY A 104 -7.50 -8.96 -11.01
N ILE A 105 -7.33 -9.63 -9.88
CA ILE A 105 -6.02 -10.04 -9.38
C ILE A 105 -5.66 -11.46 -9.85
N ARG A 106 -4.37 -11.74 -9.91
CA ARG A 106 -3.77 -13.04 -10.26
C ARG A 106 -3.23 -13.71 -9.00
N PRO A 107 -3.07 -15.04 -8.99
CA PRO A 107 -2.49 -15.75 -7.84
C PRO A 107 -1.08 -15.28 -7.43
N THR A 108 -0.34 -14.68 -8.36
CA THR A 108 1.00 -14.14 -8.12
C THR A 108 1.03 -12.66 -7.72
N ASP A 109 -0.11 -11.97 -7.72
CA ASP A 109 -0.17 -10.56 -7.36
C ASP A 109 -0.01 -10.38 -5.85
N ILE A 110 0.83 -9.45 -5.46
CA ILE A 110 1.21 -9.22 -4.06
C ILE A 110 0.56 -7.93 -3.56
N LEU A 111 -0.17 -8.01 -2.44
CA LEU A 111 -0.61 -6.84 -1.68
C LEU A 111 0.31 -6.65 -0.46
N VAL A 112 0.81 -5.43 -0.29
CA VAL A 112 1.50 -4.98 0.92
C VAL A 112 0.58 -4.00 1.64
N ASP A 113 0.06 -4.41 2.80
CA ASP A 113 -0.95 -3.66 3.56
C ASP A 113 -0.71 -3.86 5.06
N ASP A 114 -1.23 -3.01 5.91
CA ASP A 114 -1.13 -3.13 7.37
C ASP A 114 -2.43 -3.60 8.03
N TYR A 115 -3.54 -3.57 7.28
CA TYR A 115 -4.86 -3.91 7.79
C TYR A 115 -5.26 -5.36 7.48
N ASN A 116 -5.50 -6.14 8.53
CA ASN A 116 -5.81 -7.57 8.42
C ASN A 116 -7.01 -7.89 7.53
N GLY A 117 -8.04 -7.03 7.51
CA GLY A 117 -9.23 -7.21 6.68
C GLY A 117 -8.89 -7.25 5.19
N ASN A 118 -8.09 -6.29 4.72
CA ASN A 118 -7.63 -6.24 3.32
C ASN A 118 -6.74 -7.43 2.98
N LEU A 119 -5.84 -7.81 3.89
CA LEU A 119 -4.91 -8.92 3.70
C LEU A 119 -5.64 -10.27 3.57
N ARG A 120 -6.66 -10.51 4.41
CA ARG A 120 -7.46 -11.74 4.34
C ARG A 120 -8.25 -11.86 3.05
N ASP A 121 -8.92 -10.78 2.65
CA ASP A 121 -9.65 -10.72 1.38
C ASP A 121 -8.73 -10.98 0.18
N TRP A 122 -7.57 -10.32 0.16
CA TRP A 122 -6.61 -10.49 -0.93
C TRP A 122 -6.02 -11.91 -0.98
N GLN A 123 -5.71 -12.49 0.17
CA GLN A 123 -5.07 -13.81 0.27
C GLN A 123 -5.92 -14.95 -0.27
N GLU A 124 -7.22 -14.76 -0.41
CA GLU A 124 -8.09 -15.75 -1.05
C GLU A 124 -7.75 -15.96 -2.53
N ARG A 125 -7.13 -14.96 -3.17
CA ARG A 125 -6.91 -14.94 -4.62
C ARG A 125 -5.48 -14.62 -5.04
N GLY A 126 -4.66 -14.06 -4.14
CA GLY A 126 -3.29 -13.59 -4.38
C GLY A 126 -2.38 -13.82 -3.19
N VAL A 127 -1.28 -13.10 -3.14
CA VAL A 127 -0.30 -13.13 -2.03
C VAL A 127 -0.45 -11.87 -1.18
N ALA A 128 -0.59 -12.03 0.13
CA ALA A 128 -0.72 -10.91 1.05
C ALA A 128 0.47 -10.84 2.01
N ILE A 129 1.05 -9.66 2.17
CA ILE A 129 2.18 -9.37 3.06
C ILE A 129 1.77 -8.24 4.00
N LYS A 130 1.78 -8.50 5.31
CA LYS A 130 1.53 -7.47 6.32
C LYS A 130 2.79 -6.64 6.54
N LEU A 131 2.69 -5.32 6.35
CA LEU A 131 3.73 -4.41 6.76
C LEU A 131 3.61 -4.12 8.26
N LEU A 132 4.71 -4.31 9.00
CA LEU A 132 4.78 -4.00 10.41
C LEU A 132 5.08 -2.50 10.59
N ASN A 133 4.15 -1.76 11.21
CA ASN A 133 4.26 -0.31 11.40
C ASN A 133 4.26 0.11 12.89
N GLY A 134 4.29 -0.85 13.81
CA GLY A 134 4.25 -0.60 15.26
C GLY A 134 2.85 -0.35 15.83
N ILE A 135 1.84 -0.14 14.99
CA ILE A 135 0.45 0.10 15.39
C ILE A 135 -0.39 -1.16 15.19
N ASN A 136 -0.34 -1.74 14.00
CA ASN A 136 -1.18 -2.89 13.60
C ASN A 136 -0.49 -4.26 13.78
N ASP A 137 0.79 -4.31 14.11
CA ASP A 137 1.57 -5.54 14.21
C ASP A 137 1.26 -6.38 15.46
N ARG A 138 0.71 -5.78 16.52
CA ARG A 138 0.48 -6.45 17.81
C ARG A 138 -0.91 -7.06 17.98
N HIS A 139 -1.89 -6.57 17.24
CA HIS A 139 -3.30 -6.89 17.43
C HIS A 139 -3.81 -7.72 16.29
N GLY A 140 -3.30 -8.86 16.12
CA GLY A 140 -3.80 -9.54 15.00
C GLY A 140 -3.57 -11.02 15.03
N SER A 141 -4.60 -11.66 14.56
CA SER A 141 -4.60 -13.06 14.17
C SER A 141 -3.96 -13.27 12.79
N TRP A 142 -3.16 -12.32 12.27
CA TRP A 142 -2.48 -12.49 11.00
C TRP A 142 -1.36 -13.54 11.12
N GLN A 143 -1.51 -14.63 10.38
CA GLN A 143 -0.57 -15.75 10.37
C GLN A 143 0.25 -15.85 9.08
N GLY A 144 -0.02 -14.96 8.11
CA GLY A 144 0.66 -14.93 6.82
C GLY A 144 2.01 -14.21 6.85
N LEU A 145 2.51 -13.89 5.68
CA LEU A 145 3.79 -13.20 5.50
C LEU A 145 3.79 -11.82 6.15
N ARG A 146 4.94 -11.43 6.68
CA ARG A 146 5.19 -10.12 7.29
C ARG A 146 6.45 -9.51 6.70
N ALA A 147 6.45 -8.20 6.53
CA ALA A 147 7.61 -7.41 6.14
C ALA A 147 7.84 -6.27 7.13
N GLY A 148 9.09 -5.93 7.36
CA GLY A 148 9.50 -4.84 8.25
C GLY A 148 11.01 -4.67 8.22
N GLY A 149 11.53 -3.76 9.04
CA GLY A 149 12.95 -3.42 9.06
C GLY A 149 13.30 -2.35 8.04
N THR A 150 14.45 -2.47 7.40
CA THR A 150 14.90 -1.51 6.39
C THR A 150 14.16 -1.67 5.06
N GLY A 151 14.22 -0.67 4.19
CA GLY A 151 13.66 -0.77 2.84
C GLY A 151 14.19 -1.98 2.08
N LYS A 152 15.47 -2.31 2.27
CA LYS A 152 16.08 -3.51 1.69
C LYS A 152 15.45 -4.79 2.23
N ASP A 153 15.21 -4.89 3.55
CA ASP A 153 14.58 -6.07 4.17
C ASP A 153 13.16 -6.27 3.65
N ILE A 154 12.41 -5.16 3.53
CA ILE A 154 11.04 -5.16 3.00
C ILE A 154 11.04 -5.63 1.54
N ALA A 155 11.87 -5.02 0.69
CA ALA A 155 11.98 -5.39 -0.72
C ALA A 155 12.41 -6.85 -0.92
N GLU A 156 13.34 -7.34 -0.12
CA GLU A 156 13.79 -8.73 -0.18
C GLU A 156 12.69 -9.71 0.24
N THR A 157 11.89 -9.37 1.25
CA THR A 157 10.73 -10.18 1.64
C THR A 157 9.72 -10.29 0.50
N ILE A 158 9.46 -9.18 -0.19
CA ILE A 158 8.55 -9.15 -1.35
C ILE A 158 9.13 -9.97 -2.51
N ARG A 159 10.44 -9.83 -2.81
CA ARG A 159 11.11 -10.62 -3.85
C ARG A 159 11.03 -12.12 -3.59
N ARG A 160 11.23 -12.54 -2.35
CA ARG A 160 11.10 -13.97 -1.97
C ARG A 160 9.67 -14.48 -2.11
N ALA A 161 8.68 -13.66 -1.82
CA ALA A 161 7.27 -14.02 -1.99
C ALA A 161 6.87 -14.12 -3.47
N ALA A 162 7.54 -13.41 -4.35
CA ALA A 162 7.30 -13.46 -5.79
C ALA A 162 7.91 -14.70 -6.49
N GLY A 163 8.86 -15.38 -5.85
CA GLY A 163 9.54 -16.56 -6.38
C GLY A 163 10.81 -16.23 -7.15
#